data_85311e9cd24f6f4eb81bb69e2336e493
#
_entry.id   85311e9cd24f6f4eb81bb69e2336e493
#
_cell.length_a   1.000
_cell.length_b   1.000
_cell.length_c   1.000
_cell.angle_alpha   90.00
_cell.angle_beta   90.00
_cell.angle_gamma   90.00
#
_symmetry.space_group_name_H-M   'P 1'
#
loop_
_entity.id
_entity.type
_entity.pdbx_description
1 polymer ?
#
loop_
_entity_poly.entity_id
_entity_poly.type
_entity_poly.pdbx_seq_one_letter_code
_entity_poly.pdbx_strand_id
1 'polypeptide(L)'
;MRLAVRQEPMVFEVTDGKKSLAFNKRVSYDTLKIHTNMDWKVEIADTTGWLQAADTVGSGDSELVFITTDNSQKKERSTTVRLKYGVRTMKLTASQNGGIRADGNVQKHQGERELTNGFNLIFLGDGFTSDDLIAETGVFDLAVEEACEALFTVEPYK
;
A
#
# COMPACT_ATOMS: atom_id res chain seq x y z
N MET A 1 -14.05 -42.73 39.38
CA MET A 1 -14.50 -41.49 38.69
C MET A 1 -13.46 -41.17 37.60
N ARG A 2 -13.80 -41.26 36.29
CA ARG A 2 -12.89 -40.87 35.21
C ARG A 2 -13.21 -39.43 34.81
N LEU A 3 -12.27 -38.54 34.99
CA LEU A 3 -12.38 -37.17 34.51
C LEU A 3 -12.10 -37.17 33.01
N ALA A 4 -13.10 -36.88 32.20
CA ALA A 4 -12.88 -36.67 30.74
C ALA A 4 -12.50 -35.21 30.53
N VAL A 5 -11.23 -34.96 30.25
CA VAL A 5 -10.75 -33.65 29.80
C VAL A 5 -11.05 -33.55 28.30
N ARG A 6 -11.99 -32.68 27.94
CA ARG A 6 -12.29 -32.37 26.56
C ARG A 6 -11.52 -31.11 26.19
N GLN A 7 -10.51 -31.24 25.35
CA GLN A 7 -9.79 -30.10 24.81
C GLN A 7 -10.54 -29.60 23.57
N GLU A 8 -10.88 -28.30 23.55
CA GLU A 8 -11.47 -27.69 22.38
C GLU A 8 -10.42 -27.56 21.27
N PRO A 9 -10.83 -27.72 20.00
CA PRO A 9 -9.91 -27.54 18.89
C PRO A 9 -9.40 -26.09 18.83
N MET A 10 -8.14 -25.95 18.44
CA MET A 10 -7.47 -24.68 18.23
C MET A 10 -8.06 -23.98 17.00
N VAL A 11 -8.63 -22.79 17.16
CA VAL A 11 -9.19 -21.98 16.09
C VAL A 11 -8.30 -20.76 15.90
N PHE A 12 -7.92 -20.48 14.66
CA PHE A 12 -7.30 -19.23 14.26
C PHE A 12 -7.56 -18.96 12.76
N GLU A 13 -8.32 -17.92 12.47
CA GLU A 13 -8.72 -17.54 11.11
C GLU A 13 -8.58 -16.04 10.92
N VAL A 14 -8.16 -15.63 9.72
CA VAL A 14 -8.25 -14.25 9.24
C VAL A 14 -9.58 -14.11 8.50
N THR A 15 -10.53 -13.46 9.13
CA THR A 15 -11.94 -13.47 8.69
C THR A 15 -12.22 -12.55 7.51
N ASP A 16 -11.36 -11.55 7.28
CA ASP A 16 -11.43 -10.65 6.12
C ASP A 16 -10.72 -11.20 4.87
N GLY A 17 -10.17 -12.42 4.95
CA GLY A 17 -9.49 -13.12 3.84
C GLY A 17 -8.16 -12.49 3.40
N LYS A 18 -7.65 -11.49 4.11
CA LYS A 18 -6.39 -10.83 3.79
C LYS A 18 -5.19 -11.78 3.92
N LYS A 19 -4.33 -11.75 2.91
CA LYS A 19 -3.05 -12.49 2.89
C LYS A 19 -1.83 -11.57 2.94
N SER A 20 -2.06 -10.27 2.81
CA SER A 20 -1.04 -9.23 2.87
C SER A 20 -1.65 -7.92 3.35
N LEU A 21 -0.80 -6.99 3.79
CA LEU A 21 -1.14 -5.62 4.15
C LEU A 21 -0.49 -4.70 3.13
N ALA A 22 -1.26 -3.82 2.49
CA ALA A 22 -0.77 -2.88 1.49
C ALA A 22 -1.07 -1.45 1.92
N PHE A 23 -0.06 -0.61 1.93
CA PHE A 23 -0.14 0.76 2.41
C PHE A 23 0.30 1.76 1.35
N ASN A 24 -0.36 2.90 1.33
CA ASN A 24 0.06 4.05 0.54
C ASN A 24 1.37 4.64 1.09
N LYS A 25 2.02 5.50 0.30
CA LYS A 25 3.28 6.16 0.67
C LYS A 25 3.19 7.03 1.93
N ARG A 26 2.02 7.58 2.23
CA ARG A 26 1.77 8.43 3.41
C ARG A 26 1.45 7.61 4.64
N VAL A 27 1.40 8.26 5.79
CA VAL A 27 0.84 7.66 7.01
C VAL A 27 -0.52 7.06 6.68
N SER A 28 -0.64 5.78 6.89
CA SER A 28 -1.87 5.03 6.63
C SER A 28 -2.02 3.90 7.64
N TYR A 29 -3.21 3.38 7.73
CA TYR A 29 -3.52 2.27 8.63
C TYR A 29 -4.36 1.24 7.88
N ASP A 30 -4.19 -0.01 8.28
CA ASP A 30 -4.97 -1.14 7.81
C ASP A 30 -5.30 -2.05 8.98
N THR A 31 -6.41 -2.74 8.92
CA THR A 31 -6.92 -3.61 9.97
C THR A 31 -7.01 -5.03 9.49
N LEU A 32 -6.56 -5.97 10.32
CA LEU A 32 -6.70 -7.40 10.11
C LEU A 32 -7.66 -7.97 11.15
N LYS A 33 -8.74 -8.59 10.69
CA LYS A 33 -9.73 -9.21 11.59
C LYS A 33 -9.39 -10.66 11.81
N ILE A 34 -9.22 -11.05 13.07
CA ILE A 34 -8.94 -12.44 13.46
C ILE A 34 -10.07 -13.00 14.31
N HIS A 35 -10.38 -14.27 14.06
CA HIS A 35 -11.23 -15.10 14.92
C HIS A 35 -10.38 -16.20 15.54
N THR A 36 -10.31 -16.24 16.88
CA THR A 36 -9.48 -17.23 17.59
C THR A 36 -9.96 -17.46 19.02
N ASN A 37 -9.74 -18.68 19.51
CA ASN A 37 -9.96 -19.02 20.92
C ASN A 37 -8.63 -19.09 21.72
N MET A 38 -7.59 -18.40 21.24
CA MET A 38 -6.24 -18.48 21.78
C MET A 38 -5.65 -17.11 22.06
N ASP A 39 -4.58 -17.10 22.85
CA ASP A 39 -3.69 -15.95 22.95
C ASP A 39 -2.87 -15.83 21.67
N TRP A 40 -2.66 -14.59 21.25
CA TRP A 40 -1.89 -14.27 20.07
C TRP A 40 -0.83 -13.20 20.33
N LYS A 41 0.20 -13.20 19.49
CA LYS A 41 1.27 -12.21 19.50
C LYS A 41 1.61 -11.79 18.08
N VAL A 42 1.77 -10.46 17.88
CA VAL A 42 2.27 -9.86 16.63
C VAL A 42 3.77 -9.61 16.76
N GLU A 43 4.53 -10.03 15.77
CA GLU A 43 5.95 -9.69 15.61
C GLU A 43 6.18 -9.12 14.21
N ILE A 44 6.77 -7.95 14.14
CA ILE A 44 7.14 -7.28 12.89
C ILE A 44 8.65 -7.44 12.71
N ALA A 45 9.07 -7.95 11.55
CA ALA A 45 10.49 -8.21 11.28
C ALA A 45 11.30 -6.93 10.98
N ASP A 46 10.61 -5.83 10.66
CA ASP A 46 11.25 -4.54 10.43
C ASP A 46 11.81 -3.96 11.73
N THR A 47 13.04 -3.47 11.66
CA THR A 47 13.73 -2.81 12.78
C THR A 47 13.76 -1.29 12.64
N THR A 48 13.31 -0.75 11.52
CA THR A 48 13.31 0.69 11.25
C THR A 48 12.06 1.40 11.79
N GLY A 49 11.04 0.62 12.20
CA GLY A 49 9.85 1.13 12.86
C GLY A 49 8.85 1.83 11.93
N TRP A 50 8.95 1.61 10.63
CA TRP A 50 8.01 2.21 9.68
C TRP A 50 6.60 1.60 9.76
N LEU A 51 6.51 0.35 10.18
CA LEU A 51 5.26 -0.37 10.43
C LEU A 51 5.14 -0.67 11.91
N GLN A 52 4.03 -0.33 12.50
CA GLN A 52 3.72 -0.59 13.90
C GLN A 52 2.36 -1.26 14.02
N ALA A 53 2.20 -2.13 15.00
CA ALA A 53 0.91 -2.67 15.40
C ALA A 53 0.43 -1.90 16.65
N ALA A 54 -0.84 -1.53 16.69
CA ALA A 54 -1.42 -0.86 17.86
C ALA A 54 -1.37 -1.78 19.09
N ASP A 55 -1.69 -3.06 18.89
CA ASP A 55 -1.56 -4.11 19.90
C ASP A 55 -0.61 -5.19 19.40
N THR A 56 0.30 -5.62 20.26
CA THR A 56 1.27 -6.67 19.93
C THR A 56 0.95 -8.01 20.58
N VAL A 57 0.03 -8.05 21.54
CA VAL A 57 -0.45 -9.24 22.23
C VAL A 57 -1.94 -9.10 22.56
N GLY A 58 -2.63 -10.21 22.61
CA GLY A 58 -4.04 -10.27 23.02
C GLY A 58 -4.56 -11.69 23.08
N SER A 59 -5.87 -11.82 23.27
CA SER A 59 -6.57 -13.09 23.41
C SER A 59 -7.94 -13.01 22.76
N GLY A 60 -8.37 -14.09 22.14
CA GLY A 60 -9.67 -14.17 21.49
C GLY A 60 -9.78 -13.33 20.23
N ASP A 61 -11.01 -13.18 19.75
CA ASP A 61 -11.33 -12.41 18.54
C ASP A 61 -10.87 -10.97 18.67
N SER A 62 -10.24 -10.44 17.60
CA SER A 62 -9.63 -9.13 17.67
C SER A 62 -9.53 -8.47 16.29
N GLU A 63 -9.49 -7.14 16.28
CA GLU A 63 -9.12 -6.33 15.14
C GLU A 63 -7.70 -5.78 15.36
N LEU A 64 -6.75 -6.28 14.58
CA LEU A 64 -5.35 -5.87 14.67
C LEU A 64 -5.13 -4.68 13.75
N VAL A 65 -4.86 -3.51 14.32
CA VAL A 65 -4.61 -2.28 13.57
C VAL A 65 -3.11 -2.12 13.35
N PHE A 66 -2.71 -1.94 12.09
CA PHE A 66 -1.35 -1.65 11.68
C PHE A 66 -1.28 -0.21 11.17
N ILE A 67 -0.23 0.50 11.55
CA ILE A 67 -0.01 1.92 11.23
C ILE A 67 1.37 2.07 10.61
N THR A 68 1.46 2.88 9.54
CA THR A 68 2.73 3.18 8.89
C THR A 68 3.15 4.63 9.08
N THR A 69 4.45 4.89 9.04
CA THR A 69 5.00 6.24 8.83
C THR A 69 5.10 6.55 7.34
N ASP A 70 5.30 7.81 6.97
CA ASP A 70 5.55 8.20 5.58
C ASP A 70 6.76 7.46 5.00
N ASN A 71 6.62 7.01 3.75
CA ASN A 71 7.73 6.52 2.96
C ASN A 71 8.25 7.66 2.07
N SER A 72 9.22 8.41 2.56
CA SER A 72 9.87 9.48 1.79
C SER A 72 10.82 8.96 0.71
N GLN A 73 11.10 7.66 0.70
CA GLN A 73 11.99 7.05 -0.28
C GLN A 73 11.27 6.76 -1.61
N LYS A 74 12.02 6.78 -2.70
CA LYS A 74 11.48 6.47 -4.05
C LYS A 74 11.05 5.01 -4.21
N LYS A 75 11.57 4.11 -3.37
CA LYS A 75 11.33 2.67 -3.47
C LYS A 75 10.27 2.21 -2.50
N GLU A 76 9.48 1.25 -2.96
CA GLU A 76 8.63 0.44 -2.09
C GLU A 76 9.47 -0.20 -0.98
N ARG A 77 8.89 -0.28 0.21
CA ARG A 77 9.45 -1.03 1.34
C ARG A 77 8.49 -2.11 1.78
N SER A 78 9.04 -3.23 2.21
CA SER A 78 8.25 -4.36 2.67
C SER A 78 8.87 -5.03 3.88
N THR A 79 8.04 -5.68 4.67
CA THR A 79 8.45 -6.48 5.82
C THR A 79 7.52 -7.66 6.04
N THR A 80 7.94 -8.58 6.91
CA THR A 80 7.12 -9.71 7.31
C THR A 80 6.49 -9.46 8.67
N VAL A 81 5.18 -9.60 8.74
CA VAL A 81 4.41 -9.65 9.99
C VAL A 81 4.19 -11.11 10.35
N ARG A 82 4.48 -11.49 11.58
CA ARG A 82 4.26 -12.83 12.13
C ARG A 82 3.20 -12.77 13.21
N LEU A 83 2.13 -13.50 13.00
CA LEU A 83 1.09 -13.75 14.02
C LEU A 83 1.37 -15.10 14.65
N LYS A 84 1.76 -15.09 15.90
CA LYS A 84 2.00 -16.31 16.70
C LYS A 84 0.79 -16.63 17.54
N TYR A 85 0.36 -17.86 17.53
CA TYR A 85 -0.75 -18.38 18.31
C TYR A 85 -0.49 -19.84 18.69
N GLY A 86 -0.53 -20.15 19.96
CA GLY A 86 -0.09 -21.46 20.47
C GLY A 86 1.32 -21.80 19.97
N VAL A 87 1.44 -22.95 19.29
CA VAL A 87 2.70 -23.40 18.68
C VAL A 87 2.85 -23.03 17.19
N ARG A 88 1.88 -22.30 16.64
CA ARG A 88 1.83 -21.97 15.21
C ARG A 88 2.21 -20.52 14.93
N THR A 89 2.60 -20.27 13.70
CA THR A 89 2.91 -18.92 13.21
C THR A 89 2.32 -18.74 11.82
N MET A 90 1.50 -17.72 11.65
CA MET A 90 1.07 -17.22 10.36
C MET A 90 1.99 -16.07 9.92
N LYS A 91 2.33 -16.02 8.63
CA LYS A 91 3.16 -14.96 8.06
C LYS A 91 2.34 -14.18 7.04
N LEU A 92 2.44 -12.86 7.10
CA LEU A 92 1.86 -11.90 6.17
C LEU A 92 2.97 -11.00 5.65
N THR A 93 2.89 -10.58 4.41
CA THR A 93 3.75 -9.52 3.87
C THR A 93 3.04 -8.20 4.04
N ALA A 94 3.74 -7.22 4.62
CA ALA A 94 3.31 -5.82 4.63
C ALA A 94 4.18 -5.05 3.64
N SER A 95 3.56 -4.29 2.74
CA SER A 95 4.25 -3.44 1.79
C SER A 95 3.72 -2.01 1.82
N GLN A 96 4.60 -1.05 1.56
CA GLN A 96 4.24 0.36 1.46
C GLN A 96 4.89 0.98 0.23
N ASN A 97 4.07 1.62 -0.59
CA ASN A 97 4.52 2.28 -1.81
C ASN A 97 5.59 3.35 -1.53
N GLY A 98 6.49 3.54 -2.48
CA GLY A 98 7.47 4.62 -2.45
C GLY A 98 6.86 5.98 -2.83
N GLY A 99 7.60 7.05 -2.51
CA GLY A 99 7.16 8.43 -2.72
C GLY A 99 7.11 8.90 -4.18
N ILE A 100 7.77 8.18 -5.09
CA ILE A 100 7.74 8.46 -6.54
C ILE A 100 7.58 7.09 -7.22
N ARG A 101 6.76 7.02 -8.26
CA ARG A 101 6.71 5.82 -9.11
C ARG A 101 8.14 5.45 -9.53
N ALA A 102 8.56 4.24 -9.21
CA ALA A 102 9.92 3.76 -9.49
C ALA A 102 10.19 3.61 -11.00
N ASP A 103 9.15 3.62 -11.80
CA ASP A 103 9.19 3.35 -13.23
C ASP A 103 9.41 4.60 -14.08
N GLY A 104 9.31 5.81 -13.50
CA GLY A 104 9.50 7.05 -14.27
C GLY A 104 8.67 7.06 -15.56
N ASN A 105 7.47 6.48 -15.53
CA ASN A 105 6.62 6.36 -16.69
C ASN A 105 6.30 7.76 -17.23
N VAL A 106 7.07 8.16 -18.22
CA VAL A 106 6.74 9.28 -19.06
C VAL A 106 5.69 8.79 -20.05
N GLN A 107 4.44 9.20 -19.84
CA GLN A 107 3.40 8.96 -20.83
C GLN A 107 3.51 10.02 -21.93
N LYS A 108 3.50 9.59 -23.17
CA LYS A 108 3.47 10.47 -24.32
C LYS A 108 2.01 10.79 -24.67
N HIS A 109 1.58 11.98 -24.34
CA HIS A 109 0.21 12.43 -24.62
C HIS A 109 0.03 12.86 -26.08
N GLN A 110 1.00 13.55 -26.65
CA GLN A 110 0.91 14.08 -28.00
C GLN A 110 2.25 14.04 -28.75
N GLY A 111 2.19 14.00 -30.08
CA GLY A 111 3.32 14.06 -30.99
C GLY A 111 3.79 12.69 -31.49
N GLU A 112 4.31 12.65 -32.70
CA GLU A 112 4.78 11.44 -33.39
C GLU A 112 6.29 11.22 -33.29
N ARG A 113 7.05 12.25 -32.85
CA ARG A 113 8.50 12.19 -32.76
C ARG A 113 9.01 11.50 -31.52
N GLU A 114 10.18 10.90 -31.62
CA GLU A 114 10.90 10.37 -30.48
C GLU A 114 11.26 11.50 -29.50
N LEU A 115 11.27 11.19 -28.19
CA LEU A 115 11.54 12.16 -27.11
C LEU A 115 12.91 12.84 -27.22
N THR A 116 13.83 12.28 -28.01
CA THR A 116 15.18 12.81 -28.25
C THR A 116 15.24 13.88 -29.35
N ASN A 117 14.19 14.03 -30.15
CA ASN A 117 14.17 14.88 -31.34
C ASN A 117 13.06 15.91 -31.23
N GLY A 118 13.38 17.08 -30.75
CA GLY A 118 12.47 18.22 -30.76
C GLY A 118 12.28 18.88 -29.41
N PHE A 119 11.29 19.75 -29.33
CA PHE A 119 10.88 20.38 -28.06
C PHE A 119 9.96 19.43 -27.30
N ASN A 120 10.31 19.17 -26.06
CA ASN A 120 9.51 18.33 -25.17
C ASN A 120 8.90 19.18 -24.07
N LEU A 121 7.58 19.14 -23.92
CA LEU A 121 6.86 19.73 -22.82
C LEU A 121 6.58 18.63 -21.79
N ILE A 122 7.00 18.87 -20.55
CA ILE A 122 6.87 17.92 -19.46
C ILE A 122 5.90 18.47 -18.41
N PHE A 123 4.82 17.77 -18.17
CA PHE A 123 3.89 18.07 -17.06
C PHE A 123 4.25 17.23 -15.85
N LEU A 124 4.35 17.86 -14.69
CA LEU A 124 4.65 17.21 -13.41
C LEU A 124 3.40 17.18 -12.53
N GLY A 125 2.96 16.01 -12.17
CA GLY A 125 1.82 15.79 -11.28
C GLY A 125 2.14 16.05 -9.82
N ASP A 126 2.68 17.22 -9.48
CA ASP A 126 2.92 17.61 -8.09
C ASP A 126 1.60 18.02 -7.42
N GLY A 127 1.32 17.39 -6.29
CA GLY A 127 0.07 17.60 -5.55
C GLY A 127 -1.10 16.68 -5.94
N PHE A 128 -0.96 15.87 -6.99
CA PHE A 128 -1.94 14.85 -7.34
C PHE A 128 -1.73 13.57 -6.51
N THR A 129 -2.83 12.90 -6.18
CA THR A 129 -2.80 11.58 -5.52
C THR A 129 -2.52 10.47 -6.52
N SER A 130 -2.26 9.24 -6.03
CA SER A 130 -2.09 8.09 -6.91
C SER A 130 -3.34 7.77 -7.75
N ASP A 131 -4.52 8.08 -7.24
CA ASP A 131 -5.77 7.85 -7.96
C ASP A 131 -5.98 8.91 -9.05
N ASP A 132 -5.54 10.14 -8.82
CA ASP A 132 -5.55 11.21 -9.82
C ASP A 132 -4.57 10.96 -10.97
N LEU A 133 -3.57 10.11 -10.76
CA LEU A 133 -2.52 9.74 -11.72
C LEU A 133 -2.83 8.42 -12.45
N ILE A 134 -4.05 7.90 -12.37
CA ILE A 134 -4.46 6.73 -13.15
C ILE A 134 -4.53 7.14 -14.63
N ALA A 135 -3.84 6.40 -15.49
CA ALA A 135 -3.83 6.67 -16.93
C ALA A 135 -5.25 6.66 -17.52
N GLU A 136 -5.51 7.60 -18.42
CA GLU A 136 -6.76 7.76 -19.19
C GLU A 136 -8.00 8.19 -18.38
N THR A 137 -8.02 8.03 -17.07
CA THR A 137 -9.21 8.32 -16.24
C THR A 137 -8.93 9.23 -15.06
N GLY A 138 -7.66 9.47 -14.75
CA GLY A 138 -7.25 10.32 -13.63
C GLY A 138 -7.42 11.80 -13.95
N VAL A 139 -7.66 12.60 -12.92
CA VAL A 139 -7.82 14.06 -13.04
C VAL A 139 -6.56 14.71 -13.61
N PHE A 140 -5.38 14.12 -13.39
CA PHE A 140 -4.12 14.63 -13.93
C PHE A 140 -4.07 14.53 -15.47
N ASP A 141 -4.47 13.40 -16.04
CA ASP A 141 -4.47 13.21 -17.50
C ASP A 141 -5.42 14.19 -18.18
N LEU A 142 -6.62 14.40 -17.62
CA LEU A 142 -7.57 15.39 -18.12
C LEU A 142 -7.00 16.82 -18.05
N ALA A 143 -6.32 17.17 -16.95
CA ALA A 143 -5.67 18.47 -16.81
C ALA A 143 -4.52 18.67 -17.81
N VAL A 144 -3.78 17.62 -18.14
CA VAL A 144 -2.72 17.65 -19.16
C VAL A 144 -3.31 17.83 -20.55
N GLU A 145 -4.40 17.14 -20.89
CA GLU A 145 -5.11 17.31 -22.17
C GLU A 145 -5.61 18.75 -22.33
N GLU A 146 -6.29 19.31 -21.33
CA GLU A 146 -6.78 20.67 -21.35
C GLU A 146 -5.64 21.68 -21.50
N ALA A 147 -4.53 21.49 -20.79
CA ALA A 147 -3.34 22.34 -20.90
C ALA A 147 -2.69 22.26 -22.28
N CYS A 148 -2.62 21.07 -22.88
CA CYS A 148 -2.12 20.88 -24.25
C CYS A 148 -3.03 21.58 -25.27
N GLU A 149 -4.34 21.40 -25.20
CA GLU A 149 -5.28 22.06 -26.08
C GLU A 149 -5.15 23.59 -25.99
N ALA A 150 -5.11 24.12 -24.76
CA ALA A 150 -4.95 25.57 -24.57
C ALA A 150 -3.64 26.10 -25.18
N LEU A 151 -2.52 25.36 -25.00
CA LEU A 151 -1.21 25.78 -25.50
C LEU A 151 -1.16 25.75 -27.04
N PHE A 152 -1.65 24.69 -27.67
CA PHE A 152 -1.54 24.49 -29.11
C PHE A 152 -2.62 25.21 -29.94
N THR A 153 -3.56 25.89 -29.29
CA THR A 153 -4.52 26.79 -29.97
C THR A 153 -4.02 28.21 -30.12
N VAL A 154 -2.91 28.56 -29.44
CA VAL A 154 -2.35 29.92 -29.43
C VAL A 154 -1.10 30.00 -30.32
N GLU A 155 -0.99 31.07 -31.16
CA GLU A 155 0.26 31.37 -31.88
C GLU A 155 1.38 31.69 -30.86
N PRO A 156 2.63 31.27 -31.07
CA PRO A 156 3.19 30.60 -32.28
C PRO A 156 3.14 29.07 -32.23
N TYR A 157 2.45 28.46 -31.32
CA TYR A 157 2.46 27.01 -31.09
C TYR A 157 1.37 26.25 -31.89
N LYS A 158 0.53 26.97 -32.63
CA LYS A 158 -0.53 26.42 -33.46
C LYS A 158 -0.01 25.72 -34.71
#